data_256010f933ad5cee727d47c7af62929c
#
_entry.id   256010f933ad5cee727d47c7af62929c
#
_cell.length_a   1.000
_cell.length_b   1.000
_cell.length_c   1.000
_cell.angle_alpha   90.00
_cell.angle_beta   90.00
_cell.angle_gamma   90.00
#
_symmetry.space_group_name_H-M   'P 1'
#
loop_
_entity.id
_entity.type
_entity.pdbx_description
1 polymer ?
#
loop_
_entity_poly.entity_id
_entity_poly.type
_entity_poly.pdbx_seq_one_letter_code
_entity_poly.pdbx_strand_id
1 'polypeptide(L)'
;ASLVMVLNALQLPAPTAREFGTHRIFTQDNILNGRTDGFIKERRVARRGMLLAEVPRVLEAYGAKVELHQCASSSVDSFRELAVRHLSEPEHHVIVNYSRAALSQEGVGHTSPLGAYHAGTDRFLILDVARYKTPAIWITAQHLFEAMAAPKSPGSSQARGFLLIRKRLGPEAPAARASGLRAPSPP
;
A
#
# COMPACT_ATOMS: atom_id res chain seq x y z
N ALA A 1 0.34 -6.31 -8.55
CA ALA A 1 -0.69 -5.31 -8.88
C ALA A 1 -0.86 -4.29 -7.75
N SER A 2 -1.17 -4.65 -6.47
CA SER A 2 -1.44 -3.71 -5.36
C SER A 2 -0.34 -2.68 -5.12
N LEU A 3 0.93 -3.13 -5.10
CA LEU A 3 2.09 -2.26 -4.92
C LEU A 3 2.23 -1.27 -6.09
N VAL A 4 1.98 -1.75 -7.30
CA VAL A 4 1.99 -0.93 -8.52
C VAL A 4 0.99 0.21 -8.42
N MET A 5 -0.25 -0.08 -7.98
CA MET A 5 -1.28 0.95 -7.79
C MET A 5 -0.82 2.02 -6.81
N VAL A 6 -0.30 1.61 -5.66
CA VAL A 6 0.14 2.54 -4.60
C VAL A 6 1.36 3.34 -5.03
N LEU A 7 2.38 2.73 -5.64
CA LEU A 7 3.58 3.45 -6.09
C LEU A 7 3.26 4.48 -7.17
N ASN A 8 2.33 4.16 -8.09
CA ASN A 8 1.86 5.10 -9.10
C ASN A 8 1.03 6.24 -8.48
N ALA A 9 0.16 5.92 -7.51
CA ALA A 9 -0.64 6.93 -6.81
C ALA A 9 0.24 7.89 -5.99
N LEU A 10 1.34 7.40 -5.42
CA LEU A 10 2.35 8.22 -4.73
C LEU A 10 3.25 9.03 -5.69
N GLN A 11 3.10 8.83 -7.00
CA GLN A 11 3.93 9.50 -8.02
C GLN A 11 5.43 9.36 -7.74
N LEU A 12 5.86 8.17 -7.31
CA LEU A 12 7.27 7.89 -7.07
C LEU A 12 8.02 7.68 -8.39
N PRO A 13 9.36 7.96 -8.43
CA PRO A 13 10.15 7.80 -9.64
C PRO A 13 10.13 6.36 -10.16
N ALA A 14 9.33 6.12 -11.20
CA ALA A 14 9.15 4.82 -11.81
C ALA A 14 10.24 4.51 -12.86
N PRO A 15 10.57 3.23 -13.09
CA PRO A 15 11.30 2.81 -14.28
C PRO A 15 10.52 3.11 -15.55
N THR A 16 11.20 3.11 -16.70
CA THR A 16 10.52 3.15 -17.99
C THR A 16 9.72 1.86 -18.19
N ALA A 17 8.47 1.99 -18.58
CA ALA A 17 7.60 0.86 -18.90
C ALA A 17 7.68 0.61 -20.41
N ARG A 18 8.41 -0.42 -20.82
CA ARG A 18 8.66 -0.72 -22.25
C ARG A 18 7.40 -0.92 -23.06
N GLU A 19 6.36 -1.49 -22.44
CA GLU A 19 5.04 -1.71 -23.01
C GLU A 19 4.25 -0.42 -23.29
N PHE A 20 4.68 0.69 -22.68
CA PHE A 20 4.10 2.03 -22.84
C PHE A 20 5.09 3.05 -23.42
N GLY A 21 6.09 2.57 -24.18
CA GLY A 21 7.07 3.42 -24.87
C GLY A 21 8.02 4.13 -23.89
N THR A 22 7.96 5.46 -23.85
CA THR A 22 8.83 6.29 -23.00
C THR A 22 8.22 6.64 -21.64
N HIS A 23 7.00 6.20 -21.37
CA HIS A 23 6.32 6.52 -20.11
C HIS A 23 6.99 5.88 -18.91
N ARG A 24 7.15 6.67 -17.85
CA ARG A 24 7.71 6.23 -16.58
C ARG A 24 6.57 5.96 -15.61
N ILE A 25 6.16 4.71 -15.56
CA ILE A 25 5.07 4.23 -14.70
C ILE A 25 5.44 2.84 -14.16
N PHE A 26 5.03 2.53 -12.94
CA PHE A 26 5.19 1.19 -12.41
C PHE A 26 4.22 0.23 -13.08
N THR A 27 4.72 -0.93 -13.45
CA THR A 27 3.96 -2.07 -13.97
C THR A 27 4.33 -3.34 -13.20
N GLN A 28 3.61 -4.44 -13.43
CA GLN A 28 3.96 -5.70 -12.79
C GLN A 28 5.30 -6.24 -13.30
N ASP A 29 5.67 -5.89 -14.54
CA ASP A 29 6.89 -6.38 -15.20
C ASP A 29 8.14 -5.57 -14.82
N ASN A 30 7.98 -4.36 -14.29
CA ASN A 30 9.12 -3.52 -13.96
C ASN A 30 9.31 -3.24 -12.45
N ILE A 31 8.35 -3.63 -11.60
CA ILE A 31 8.43 -3.38 -10.15
C ILE A 31 9.46 -4.27 -9.44
N LEU A 32 9.72 -5.47 -9.96
CA LEU A 32 10.77 -6.36 -9.48
C LEU A 32 11.95 -6.29 -10.45
N ASN A 33 13.02 -5.65 -10.04
CA ASN A 33 14.19 -5.37 -10.88
C ASN A 33 15.47 -5.29 -10.03
N GLY A 34 16.56 -4.78 -10.58
CA GLY A 34 17.84 -4.67 -9.88
C GLY A 34 17.79 -3.99 -8.50
N ARG A 35 16.79 -3.13 -8.23
CA ARG A 35 16.63 -2.53 -6.89
C ARG A 35 16.11 -3.53 -5.86
N THR A 36 15.44 -4.58 -6.29
CA THR A 36 14.80 -5.58 -5.43
C THR A 36 15.49 -6.93 -5.44
N ASP A 37 16.37 -7.20 -6.41
CA ASP A 37 17.02 -8.51 -6.63
C ASP A 37 17.83 -9.04 -5.44
N GLY A 38 18.34 -8.13 -4.60
CA GLY A 38 19.11 -8.48 -3.41
C GLY A 38 18.28 -9.15 -2.30
N PHE A 39 16.94 -9.01 -2.31
CA PHE A 39 16.11 -9.51 -1.22
C PHE A 39 14.82 -10.20 -1.67
N ILE A 40 14.42 -10.10 -2.95
CA ILE A 40 13.24 -10.79 -3.48
C ILE A 40 13.53 -11.30 -4.89
N LYS A 41 13.03 -12.49 -5.21
CA LYS A 41 13.20 -13.10 -6.52
C LYS A 41 11.87 -13.12 -7.28
N GLU A 42 11.83 -12.49 -8.44
CA GLU A 42 10.64 -12.42 -9.30
C GLU A 42 10.01 -13.80 -9.53
N ARG A 43 10.81 -14.81 -9.91
CA ARG A 43 10.34 -16.20 -10.14
C ARG A 43 9.61 -16.79 -8.93
N ARG A 44 10.05 -16.44 -7.70
CA ARG A 44 9.40 -16.89 -6.49
C ARG A 44 8.06 -16.18 -6.30
N VAL A 45 8.03 -14.86 -6.53
CA VAL A 45 6.80 -14.06 -6.42
C VAL A 45 5.76 -14.51 -7.43
N ALA A 46 6.16 -14.79 -8.67
CA ALA A 46 5.27 -15.29 -9.71
C ALA A 46 4.59 -16.63 -9.34
N ARG A 47 5.28 -17.50 -8.58
CA ARG A 47 4.76 -18.82 -8.19
C ARG A 47 3.96 -18.81 -6.88
N ARG A 48 4.36 -18.03 -5.89
CA ARG A 48 3.86 -18.10 -4.50
C ARG A 48 3.30 -16.79 -3.98
N GLY A 49 3.33 -15.73 -4.78
CA GLY A 49 3.02 -14.38 -4.33
C GLY A 49 4.08 -13.83 -3.37
N MET A 50 3.71 -12.75 -2.71
CA MET A 50 4.56 -12.03 -1.75
C MET A 50 3.94 -12.14 -0.35
N LEU A 51 4.79 -12.38 0.65
CA LEU A 51 4.35 -12.34 2.04
C LEU A 51 4.16 -10.87 2.47
N LEU A 52 3.23 -10.63 3.40
CA LEU A 52 2.98 -9.28 3.91
C LEU A 52 4.27 -8.62 4.43
N ALA A 53 5.10 -9.37 5.15
CA ALA A 53 6.37 -8.89 5.70
C ALA A 53 7.44 -8.52 4.64
N GLU A 54 7.28 -8.95 3.40
CA GLU A 54 8.20 -8.63 2.30
C GLU A 54 7.81 -7.35 1.57
N VAL A 55 6.54 -6.98 1.64
CA VAL A 55 5.96 -5.83 0.92
C VAL A 55 6.65 -4.52 1.30
N PRO A 56 6.91 -4.21 2.60
CA PRO A 56 7.58 -2.98 3.00
C PRO A 56 8.89 -2.76 2.26
N ARG A 57 9.75 -3.78 2.21
CA ARG A 57 11.08 -3.67 1.57
C ARG A 57 10.98 -3.29 0.09
N VAL A 58 9.99 -3.82 -0.62
CA VAL A 58 9.78 -3.47 -2.04
C VAL A 58 9.33 -2.02 -2.18
N LEU A 59 8.36 -1.57 -1.39
CA LEU A 59 7.86 -0.20 -1.43
C LEU A 59 8.94 0.82 -1.02
N GLU A 60 9.71 0.49 0.02
CA GLU A 60 10.78 1.33 0.54
C GLU A 60 11.96 1.47 -0.42
N ALA A 61 12.24 0.44 -1.23
CA ALA A 61 13.25 0.49 -2.29
C ALA A 61 12.93 1.58 -3.35
N TYR A 62 11.67 1.99 -3.45
CA TYR A 62 11.21 3.04 -4.35
C TYR A 62 10.92 4.38 -3.65
N GLY A 63 11.22 4.50 -2.35
CA GLY A 63 11.09 5.77 -1.62
C GLY A 63 9.78 5.95 -0.88
N ALA A 64 8.99 4.90 -0.69
CA ALA A 64 7.88 4.94 0.26
C ALA A 64 8.39 4.83 1.71
N LYS A 65 7.59 5.29 2.66
CA LYS A 65 7.66 4.93 4.08
C LYS A 65 6.50 4.00 4.39
N VAL A 66 6.78 2.89 5.06
CA VAL A 66 5.78 1.84 5.31
C VAL A 66 5.77 1.45 6.78
N GLU A 67 4.58 1.37 7.36
CA GLU A 67 4.35 0.84 8.70
C GLU A 67 3.53 -0.44 8.57
N LEU A 68 4.06 -1.55 9.08
CA LEU A 68 3.42 -2.86 9.03
C LEU A 68 2.72 -3.13 10.37
N HIS A 69 1.45 -3.47 10.29
CA HIS A 69 0.62 -3.88 11.41
C HIS A 69 0.10 -5.30 11.20
N GLN A 70 0.37 -6.18 12.16
CA GLN A 70 -0.17 -7.54 12.17
C GLN A 70 -1.46 -7.58 12.98
N CYS A 71 -2.49 -8.27 12.48
CA CYS A 71 -3.76 -8.39 13.21
C CYS A 71 -3.62 -9.11 14.55
N ALA A 72 -2.65 -10.02 14.70
CA ALA A 72 -2.40 -10.72 15.95
C ALA A 72 -2.04 -9.79 17.13
N SER A 73 -1.54 -8.59 16.85
CA SER A 73 -1.16 -7.57 17.84
C SER A 73 -1.98 -6.27 17.71
N SER A 74 -3.16 -6.35 17.10
CA SER A 74 -4.03 -5.20 16.84
C SER A 74 -5.48 -5.53 17.19
N SER A 75 -6.33 -4.52 17.25
CA SER A 75 -7.78 -4.65 17.39
C SER A 75 -8.50 -4.02 16.20
N VAL A 76 -9.78 -4.33 16.02
CA VAL A 76 -10.61 -3.71 14.99
C VAL A 76 -10.68 -2.21 15.14
N ASP A 77 -10.76 -1.71 16.37
CA ASP A 77 -10.83 -0.28 16.63
C ASP A 77 -9.53 0.43 16.30
N SER A 78 -8.39 -0.15 16.67
CA SER A 78 -7.07 0.37 16.30
C SER A 78 -6.86 0.34 14.78
N PHE A 79 -7.26 -0.75 14.12
CA PHE A 79 -7.22 -0.83 12.66
C PHE A 79 -8.06 0.27 12.01
N ARG A 80 -9.32 0.41 12.45
CA ARG A 80 -10.26 1.42 11.93
C ARG A 80 -9.69 2.82 12.08
N GLU A 81 -9.26 3.19 13.28
CA GLU A 81 -8.70 4.50 13.58
C GLU A 81 -7.49 4.82 12.70
N LEU A 82 -6.51 3.91 12.66
CA LEU A 82 -5.28 4.06 11.88
C LEU A 82 -5.57 4.16 10.38
N ALA A 83 -6.43 3.27 9.85
CA ALA A 83 -6.74 3.24 8.42
C ALA A 83 -7.55 4.48 8.00
N VAL A 84 -8.53 4.91 8.78
CA VAL A 84 -9.33 6.11 8.48
C VAL A 84 -8.45 7.36 8.50
N ARG A 85 -7.67 7.54 9.56
CA ARG A 85 -6.74 8.67 9.65
C ARG A 85 -5.78 8.69 8.46
N HIS A 86 -5.23 7.54 8.09
CA HIS A 86 -4.27 7.44 7.01
C HIS A 86 -4.92 7.73 5.63
N LEU A 87 -6.13 7.23 5.39
CA LEU A 87 -6.88 7.50 4.16
C LEU A 87 -7.36 8.95 4.04
N SER A 88 -7.42 9.69 5.15
CA SER A 88 -7.83 11.11 5.16
C SER A 88 -6.71 12.06 4.76
N GLU A 89 -5.47 11.61 4.73
CA GLU A 89 -4.30 12.42 4.42
C GLU A 89 -3.90 12.27 2.94
N PRO A 90 -3.50 13.38 2.28
CA PRO A 90 -2.98 13.32 0.91
C PRO A 90 -1.73 12.43 0.82
N GLU A 91 -1.57 11.74 -0.31
CA GLU A 91 -0.42 10.87 -0.56
C GLU A 91 -0.23 9.75 0.49
N HIS A 92 -1.31 9.38 1.21
CA HIS A 92 -1.34 8.26 2.14
C HIS A 92 -2.23 7.14 1.61
N HIS A 93 -1.77 5.89 1.74
CA HIS A 93 -2.45 4.72 1.23
C HIS A 93 -2.44 3.59 2.24
N VAL A 94 -3.48 2.78 2.23
CA VAL A 94 -3.59 1.59 3.07
C VAL A 94 -3.66 0.36 2.16
N ILE A 95 -2.84 -0.65 2.45
CA ILE A 95 -2.94 -1.97 1.83
C ILE A 95 -3.35 -2.97 2.91
N VAL A 96 -4.31 -3.83 2.61
CA VAL A 96 -4.77 -4.92 3.46
C VAL A 96 -4.39 -6.27 2.86
N ASN A 97 -3.99 -7.23 3.72
CA ASN A 97 -3.79 -8.63 3.35
C ASN A 97 -4.80 -9.49 4.11
N TYR A 98 -5.70 -10.13 3.39
CA TYR A 98 -6.87 -10.79 3.95
C TYR A 98 -7.13 -12.18 3.34
N SER A 99 -7.97 -12.97 3.99
CA SER A 99 -8.46 -14.24 3.49
C SER A 99 -9.66 -14.01 2.56
N ARG A 100 -9.55 -14.44 1.30
CA ARG A 100 -10.69 -14.42 0.37
C ARG A 100 -11.83 -15.30 0.84
N ALA A 101 -11.52 -16.48 1.35
CA ALA A 101 -12.52 -17.42 1.86
C ALA A 101 -13.35 -16.81 3.01
N ALA A 102 -12.73 -16.01 3.89
CA ALA A 102 -13.44 -15.30 4.95
C ALA A 102 -14.41 -14.24 4.44
N LEU A 103 -14.26 -13.79 3.19
CA LEU A 103 -15.15 -12.86 2.49
C LEU A 103 -16.07 -13.56 1.49
N SER A 104 -16.20 -14.89 1.56
CA SER A 104 -16.97 -15.70 0.60
C SER A 104 -16.52 -15.51 -0.86
N GLN A 105 -15.23 -15.26 -1.07
CA GLN A 105 -14.61 -15.08 -2.39
C GLN A 105 -13.75 -16.31 -2.72
N GLU A 106 -13.58 -16.58 -4.01
CA GLU A 106 -12.67 -17.63 -4.46
C GLU A 106 -11.20 -17.27 -4.21
N GLY A 107 -10.44 -18.29 -3.74
CA GLY A 107 -9.01 -18.18 -3.50
C GLY A 107 -8.64 -18.21 -2.03
N VAL A 108 -7.35 -18.12 -1.73
CA VAL A 108 -6.83 -18.30 -0.36
C VAL A 108 -6.56 -16.95 0.31
N GLY A 109 -5.50 -16.30 -0.08
CA GLY A 109 -5.08 -15.00 0.45
C GLY A 109 -5.01 -13.95 -0.63
N HIS A 110 -5.28 -12.72 -0.27
CA HIS A 110 -5.22 -11.62 -1.22
C HIS A 110 -4.67 -10.35 -0.57
N THR A 111 -4.17 -9.47 -1.40
CA THR A 111 -3.63 -8.18 -0.97
C THR A 111 -4.19 -7.10 -1.88
N SER A 112 -4.87 -6.11 -1.31
CA SER A 112 -5.49 -5.01 -2.08
C SER A 112 -5.38 -3.67 -1.35
N PRO A 113 -5.31 -2.54 -2.07
CA PRO A 113 -5.47 -1.23 -1.48
C PRO A 113 -6.89 -0.99 -0.99
N LEU A 114 -7.02 -0.16 0.04
CA LEU A 114 -8.28 0.48 0.41
C LEU A 114 -8.42 1.80 -0.35
N GLY A 115 -9.61 2.06 -0.88
CA GLY A 115 -9.91 3.27 -1.65
C GLY A 115 -10.61 4.36 -0.84
N ALA A 116 -11.43 3.97 0.14
CA ALA A 116 -12.23 4.90 0.93
C ALA A 116 -12.77 4.25 2.21
N TYR A 117 -13.27 5.09 3.11
CA TYR A 117 -14.05 4.69 4.27
C TYR A 117 -15.38 5.45 4.30
N HIS A 118 -16.46 4.75 4.62
CA HIS A 118 -17.79 5.32 4.79
C HIS A 118 -18.23 5.24 6.27
N ALA A 119 -18.17 6.36 6.96
CA ALA A 119 -18.42 6.43 8.40
C ALA A 119 -19.85 6.02 8.79
N GLY A 120 -20.85 6.39 7.99
CA GLY A 120 -22.26 6.10 8.30
C GLY A 120 -22.60 4.61 8.32
N THR A 121 -21.81 3.74 7.69
CA THR A 121 -22.02 2.28 7.68
C THR A 121 -20.81 1.48 8.15
N ASP A 122 -19.78 2.16 8.68
CA ASP A 122 -18.51 1.56 9.13
C ASP A 122 -17.90 0.62 8.09
N ARG A 123 -17.74 1.08 6.83
CA ARG A 123 -17.26 0.24 5.73
C ARG A 123 -16.04 0.82 5.05
N PHE A 124 -15.12 -0.06 4.69
CA PHE A 124 -14.01 0.24 3.80
C PHE A 124 -14.31 -0.24 2.37
N LEU A 125 -13.87 0.51 1.37
CA LEU A 125 -13.86 0.11 -0.03
C LEU A 125 -12.55 -0.62 -0.33
N ILE A 126 -12.65 -1.92 -0.62
CA ILE A 126 -11.51 -2.69 -1.13
C ILE A 126 -11.42 -2.49 -2.65
N LEU A 127 -10.28 -2.01 -3.13
CA LEU A 127 -9.96 -1.94 -4.56
C LEU A 127 -9.29 -3.25 -4.98
N ASP A 128 -10.09 -4.29 -5.24
CA ASP A 128 -9.55 -5.58 -5.61
C ASP A 128 -8.74 -5.49 -6.91
N VAL A 129 -7.45 -5.88 -6.83
CA VAL A 129 -6.54 -5.82 -7.98
C VAL A 129 -6.74 -6.97 -8.96
N ALA A 130 -7.45 -8.03 -8.56
CA ALA A 130 -7.89 -9.10 -9.45
C ALA A 130 -9.28 -8.79 -10.05
N ARG A 131 -9.40 -7.64 -10.70
CA ARG A 131 -10.67 -7.09 -11.22
C ARG A 131 -11.41 -8.02 -12.18
N TYR A 132 -10.70 -8.96 -12.78
CA TYR A 132 -11.28 -10.00 -13.64
C TYR A 132 -12.02 -11.11 -12.85
N LYS A 133 -11.84 -11.16 -11.51
CA LYS A 133 -12.52 -12.11 -10.61
C LYS A 133 -13.52 -11.43 -9.70
N THR A 134 -13.13 -10.31 -9.10
CA THR A 134 -13.88 -9.67 -8.04
C THR A 134 -13.90 -8.16 -8.26
N PRO A 135 -15.07 -7.52 -8.31
CA PRO A 135 -15.16 -6.06 -8.38
C PRO A 135 -14.67 -5.42 -7.06
N ALA A 136 -14.55 -4.10 -7.05
CA ALA A 136 -14.38 -3.36 -5.81
C ALA A 136 -15.62 -3.55 -4.92
N ILE A 137 -15.41 -3.78 -3.62
CA ILE A 137 -16.50 -4.07 -2.66
C ILE A 137 -16.40 -3.20 -1.41
N TRP A 138 -17.56 -2.83 -0.88
CA TRP A 138 -17.69 -2.24 0.45
C TRP A 138 -17.86 -3.33 1.50
N ILE A 139 -17.00 -3.34 2.53
CA ILE A 139 -17.00 -4.32 3.62
C ILE A 139 -16.92 -3.62 4.97
N THR A 140 -17.62 -4.12 5.99
CA THR A 140 -17.52 -3.52 7.33
C THR A 140 -16.11 -3.67 7.90
N ALA A 141 -15.68 -2.70 8.71
CA ALA A 141 -14.37 -2.73 9.35
C ALA A 141 -14.17 -4.02 10.17
N GLN A 142 -15.21 -4.46 10.88
CA GLN A 142 -15.21 -5.71 11.64
C GLN A 142 -14.94 -6.93 10.75
N HIS A 143 -15.72 -7.11 9.69
CA HIS A 143 -15.59 -8.27 8.81
C HIS A 143 -14.25 -8.28 8.05
N LEU A 144 -13.76 -7.10 7.64
CA LEU A 144 -12.42 -6.99 7.04
C LEU A 144 -11.32 -7.36 8.04
N PHE A 145 -11.42 -6.90 9.28
CA PHE A 145 -10.46 -7.24 10.32
C PHE A 145 -10.45 -8.75 10.61
N GLU A 146 -11.62 -9.38 10.73
CA GLU A 146 -11.75 -10.84 10.88
C GLU A 146 -11.12 -11.59 9.69
N ALA A 147 -11.33 -11.12 8.47
CA ALA A 147 -10.70 -11.69 7.29
C ALA A 147 -9.18 -11.54 7.26
N MET A 148 -8.64 -10.47 7.83
CA MET A 148 -7.19 -10.29 8.05
C MET A 148 -6.68 -11.17 9.20
N ALA A 149 -7.45 -11.36 10.27
CA ALA A 149 -7.08 -12.20 11.41
C ALA A 149 -7.18 -13.70 11.09
N ALA A 150 -7.94 -14.09 10.07
CA ALA A 150 -8.12 -15.49 9.70
C ALA A 150 -6.79 -16.19 9.39
N PRO A 151 -6.52 -17.41 9.92
CA PRO A 151 -5.28 -18.11 9.67
C PRO A 151 -5.13 -18.48 8.19
N LYS A 152 -3.89 -18.53 7.67
CA LYS A 152 -3.63 -18.95 6.28
C LYS A 152 -3.92 -20.43 6.06
N SER A 153 -3.61 -21.25 7.05
CA SER A 153 -3.89 -22.67 7.13
C SER A 153 -3.83 -23.08 8.60
N PRO A 154 -4.42 -24.22 9.00
CA PRO A 154 -4.29 -24.73 10.37
C PRO A 154 -2.81 -24.80 10.79
N GLY A 155 -2.46 -24.17 11.91
CA GLY A 155 -1.09 -24.12 12.43
C GLY A 155 -0.13 -23.13 11.75
N SER A 156 -0.59 -22.31 10.80
CA SER A 156 0.26 -21.28 10.16
C SER A 156 0.54 -20.12 11.10
N SER A 157 1.82 -19.86 11.37
CA SER A 157 2.29 -18.65 12.05
C SER A 157 2.38 -17.42 11.15
N GLN A 158 2.04 -17.54 9.87
CA GLN A 158 2.12 -16.42 8.93
C GLN A 158 0.97 -15.44 9.17
N ALA A 159 1.27 -14.37 9.86
CA ALA A 159 0.32 -13.30 10.16
C ALA A 159 -0.06 -12.52 8.90
N ARG A 160 -1.37 -12.20 8.79
CA ARG A 160 -1.90 -11.17 7.91
C ARG A 160 -2.07 -9.87 8.67
N GLY A 161 -2.42 -8.81 7.97
CA GLY A 161 -2.63 -7.49 8.55
C GLY A 161 -2.71 -6.42 7.50
N PHE A 162 -2.23 -5.24 7.82
CA PHE A 162 -2.30 -4.08 6.95
C PHE A 162 -1.00 -3.27 6.96
N LEU A 163 -0.86 -2.45 5.95
CA LEU A 163 0.26 -1.54 5.75
C LEU A 163 -0.27 -0.12 5.63
N LEU A 164 0.34 0.79 6.37
CA LEU A 164 0.17 2.23 6.21
C LEU A 164 1.34 2.75 5.39
N ILE A 165 1.05 3.39 4.27
CA ILE A 165 2.05 3.72 3.25
C ILE A 165 1.93 5.19 2.90
N ARG A 166 3.05 5.89 2.91
CA ARG A 166 3.15 7.27 2.44
C ARG A 166 4.45 7.53 1.70
N LYS A 167 4.52 8.62 1.00
CA LYS A 167 5.79 9.08 0.41
C LYS A 167 6.79 9.38 1.51
N ARG A 168 8.04 8.98 1.34
CA ARG A 168 9.12 9.44 2.21
C ARG A 168 9.38 10.90 1.88
N LEU A 169 9.16 11.78 2.84
CA LEU A 169 9.61 13.16 2.70
C LEU A 169 11.14 13.13 2.61
N GLY A 170 11.69 13.75 1.58
CA GLY A 170 13.13 13.99 1.52
C GLY A 170 13.56 14.85 2.71
N PRO A 171 14.86 14.94 3.03
CA PRO A 171 15.31 15.94 3.99
C PRO A 171 14.75 17.29 3.56
N GLU A 172 14.04 17.93 4.48
CA GLU A 172 13.41 19.23 4.26
C GLU A 172 14.46 20.17 3.65
N ALA A 173 14.23 20.63 2.42
CA ALA A 173 15.13 21.61 1.80
C ALA A 173 15.19 22.80 2.78
N PRO A 174 16.39 23.26 3.18
CA PRO A 174 16.49 24.38 4.10
C PRO A 174 15.66 25.54 3.54
N ALA A 175 14.75 26.04 4.36
CA ALA A 175 13.86 27.14 4.00
C ALA A 175 14.71 28.24 3.32
N ALA A 176 14.37 28.56 2.08
CA ALA A 176 15.05 29.61 1.34
C ALA A 176 15.01 30.86 2.21
N ARG A 177 16.17 31.27 2.73
CA ARG A 177 16.30 32.53 3.45
C ARG A 177 15.76 33.61 2.52
N ALA A 178 14.68 34.25 2.92
CA ALA A 178 14.18 35.44 2.25
C ALA A 178 15.34 36.45 2.20
N SER A 179 15.99 36.53 1.05
CA SER A 179 16.95 37.61 0.76
C SER A 179 16.19 38.92 0.81
N GLY A 180 16.44 39.68 1.87
CA GLY A 180 15.84 40.98 2.10
C GLY A 180 16.07 41.88 0.87
N LEU A 181 15.01 42.20 0.18
CA LEU A 181 14.93 43.29 -0.74
C LEU A 181 15.13 44.60 0.06
N ARG A 182 16.34 45.16 0.00
CA ARG A 182 16.58 46.53 0.43
C ARG A 182 15.72 47.45 -0.45
N ALA A 183 14.81 48.15 0.19
CA ALA A 183 14.10 49.25 -0.49
C ALA A 183 15.08 50.31 -0.93
N PRO A 184 14.91 50.93 -2.14
CA PRO A 184 15.72 52.05 -2.56
C PRO A 184 15.34 53.30 -1.74
N SER A 185 16.35 54.04 -1.27
CA SER A 185 16.17 55.32 -0.59
C SER A 185 15.60 56.36 -1.57
N PRO A 186 14.66 57.19 -1.12
CA PRO A 186 14.12 58.30 -1.93
C PRO A 186 15.16 59.41 -2.14
N PRO A 187 14.97 60.27 -3.18
CA PRO A 187 15.91 61.31 -3.63
C PRO A 187 16.11 62.44 -2.64
#